data_a254625f39aa5b1de70f6722467e3c96
#
_entry.id   a254625f39aa5b1de70f6722467e3c96
#
_cell.length_a   1.000
_cell.length_b   1.000
_cell.length_c   1.000
_cell.angle_alpha   90.00
_cell.angle_beta   90.00
_cell.angle_gamma   90.00
#
_symmetry.space_group_name_H-M   'P 1'
#
loop_
_entity.id
_entity.type
_entity.pdbx_description
1 polymer ?
#
loop_
_entity_poly.entity_id
_entity_poly.type
_entity_poly.pdbx_seq_one_letter_code
_entity_poly.pdbx_strand_id
1 'polypeptide(L)'
;ILIEVKNLVKKYGNHMAIDHLNFKIEKGQVYGFLGPNGAGKSTTMNIMTGYLGATEGEVLIDGHDILKEPKEAKKHIGYLPEIPPLYVDMQVMEYLEFAAELKGIPKQQRESAIDEVIQMAKLEDVKMRLIRNLSKGYRQRVGLAQAILGFPEIIILDEPTVGLDPKQIIEIRELIRELSKKHTVILSSHILAEIREVCDYILIISKGKLVASDTPDRLEEKMSGTETVEILAKASAAEVRAIL
;
A
#
# COMPACT_ATOMS: atom_id res chain seq x y z
N ILE A 1 -5.69 17.46 -4.51
CA ILE A 1 -5.31 16.61 -3.34
C ILE A 1 -6.41 15.58 -3.18
N LEU A 2 -6.05 14.30 -3.26
CA LEU A 2 -7.00 13.19 -3.16
C LEU A 2 -7.12 12.67 -1.72
N ILE A 3 -5.98 12.61 -0.99
CA ILE A 3 -5.98 12.28 0.44
C ILE A 3 -5.21 13.36 1.19
N GLU A 4 -5.77 13.82 2.30
CA GLU A 4 -5.11 14.75 3.20
C GLU A 4 -5.14 14.19 4.62
N VAL A 5 -3.96 13.99 5.20
CA VAL A 5 -3.79 13.55 6.60
C VAL A 5 -3.26 14.73 7.39
N LYS A 6 -3.99 15.11 8.45
CA LYS A 6 -3.69 16.30 9.25
C LYS A 6 -3.54 15.91 10.71
N ASN A 7 -2.35 16.15 11.23
CA ASN A 7 -2.00 16.01 12.63
C ASN A 7 -2.47 14.67 13.26
N LEU A 8 -2.30 13.59 12.48
CA LEU A 8 -2.84 12.27 12.84
C LEU A 8 -2.08 11.67 14.01
N VAL A 9 -2.81 11.29 15.06
CA VAL A 9 -2.28 10.62 16.25
C VAL A 9 -3.04 9.33 16.52
N LYS A 10 -2.32 8.27 16.88
CA LYS A 10 -2.89 7.03 17.37
C LYS A 10 -2.13 6.51 18.58
N LYS A 11 -2.85 6.36 19.68
CA LYS A 11 -2.35 5.79 20.95
C LYS A 11 -3.07 4.48 21.27
N TYR A 12 -2.33 3.51 21.75
CA TYR A 12 -2.81 2.26 22.36
C TYR A 12 -2.34 2.22 23.81
N GLY A 13 -3.19 2.66 24.73
CA GLY A 13 -2.77 2.90 26.10
C GLY A 13 -1.64 3.93 26.15
N ASN A 14 -0.48 3.54 26.69
CA ASN A 14 0.71 4.41 26.76
C ASN A 14 1.61 4.34 25.51
N HIS A 15 1.30 3.48 24.55
CA HIS A 15 2.09 3.33 23.32
C HIS A 15 1.59 4.27 22.23
N MET A 16 2.47 5.16 21.76
CA MET A 16 2.23 6.04 20.61
C MET A 16 2.58 5.31 19.33
N ALA A 17 1.57 4.86 18.60
CA ALA A 17 1.74 4.16 17.33
C ALA A 17 1.89 5.12 16.14
N ILE A 18 1.21 6.28 16.18
CA ILE A 18 1.30 7.37 15.22
C ILE A 18 1.43 8.67 15.99
N ASP A 19 2.41 9.51 15.62
CA ASP A 19 2.77 10.72 16.31
C ASP A 19 2.76 11.91 15.33
N HIS A 20 1.63 12.59 15.27
CA HIS A 20 1.39 13.84 14.50
C HIS A 20 1.76 13.73 13.01
N LEU A 21 1.34 12.65 12.32
CA LEU A 21 1.56 12.50 10.89
C LEU A 21 0.80 13.57 10.10
N ASN A 22 1.52 14.18 9.15
CA ASN A 22 0.99 15.13 8.19
C ASN A 22 1.52 14.79 6.80
N PHE A 23 0.64 14.51 5.85
CA PHE A 23 1.01 14.32 4.44
C PHE A 23 -0.20 14.48 3.52
N LYS A 24 0.09 14.62 2.22
CA LYS A 24 -0.92 14.71 1.16
C LYS A 24 -0.59 13.74 0.06
N ILE A 25 -1.62 13.21 -0.57
CA ILE A 25 -1.52 12.31 -1.72
C ILE A 25 -2.27 12.94 -2.87
N GLU A 26 -1.56 13.13 -3.98
CA GLU A 26 -2.12 13.65 -5.22
C GLU A 26 -2.68 12.50 -6.07
N LYS A 27 -3.59 12.83 -6.99
CA LYS A 27 -4.23 11.88 -7.88
C LYS A 27 -3.26 11.37 -8.95
N GLY A 28 -3.37 10.08 -9.28
CA GLY A 28 -2.73 9.49 -10.45
C GLY A 28 -1.26 9.12 -10.27
N GLN A 29 -0.82 8.92 -9.03
CA GLN A 29 0.54 8.52 -8.68
C GLN A 29 0.54 7.25 -7.81
N VAL A 30 1.69 6.59 -7.75
CA VAL A 30 1.94 5.46 -6.84
C VAL A 30 2.76 5.95 -5.66
N TYR A 31 2.19 5.84 -4.48
CA TYR A 31 2.83 6.20 -3.21
C TYR A 31 3.27 4.98 -2.44
N GLY A 32 4.51 4.97 -1.98
CA GLY A 32 5.06 3.93 -1.13
C GLY A 32 5.21 4.37 0.32
N PHE A 33 4.63 3.63 1.26
CA PHE A 33 4.91 3.79 2.68
C PHE A 33 6.04 2.84 3.07
N LEU A 34 7.22 3.39 3.31
CA LEU A 34 8.42 2.64 3.69
C LEU A 34 8.71 2.78 5.18
N GLY A 35 9.07 1.69 5.84
CA GLY A 35 9.52 1.72 7.23
C GLY A 35 9.58 0.33 7.83
N PRO A 36 10.30 0.15 8.95
CA PRO A 36 10.38 -1.14 9.63
C PRO A 36 9.04 -1.60 10.18
N ASN A 37 8.97 -2.86 10.58
CA ASN A 37 7.80 -3.38 11.27
C ASN A 37 7.57 -2.60 12.57
N GLY A 38 6.31 -2.27 12.87
CA GLY A 38 5.96 -1.42 14.01
C GLY A 38 6.17 0.09 13.79
N ALA A 39 6.58 0.54 12.61
CA ALA A 39 6.75 1.97 12.32
C ALA A 39 5.45 2.78 12.29
N GLY A 40 4.28 2.12 12.19
CA GLY A 40 2.97 2.76 12.10
C GLY A 40 2.31 2.68 10.71
N LYS A 41 2.92 2.01 9.72
CA LYS A 41 2.40 1.90 8.34
C LYS A 41 0.98 1.34 8.29
N SER A 42 0.77 0.10 8.73
CA SER A 42 -0.54 -0.57 8.72
C SER A 42 -1.56 0.16 9.59
N THR A 43 -1.12 0.73 10.73
CA THR A 43 -1.99 1.57 11.56
C THR A 43 -2.49 2.79 10.80
N THR A 44 -1.61 3.47 10.06
CA THR A 44 -1.98 4.62 9.21
C THR A 44 -2.95 4.20 8.11
N MET A 45 -2.69 3.09 7.42
CA MET A 45 -3.58 2.57 6.37
C MET A 45 -4.95 2.17 6.93
N ASN A 46 -4.99 1.53 8.09
CA ASN A 46 -6.24 1.17 8.76
C ASN A 46 -7.08 2.39 9.16
N ILE A 47 -6.44 3.51 9.50
CA ILE A 47 -7.17 4.75 9.78
C ILE A 47 -7.65 5.39 8.47
N MET A 48 -6.81 5.44 7.43
CA MET A 48 -7.18 5.99 6.12
C MET A 48 -8.35 5.24 5.48
N THR A 49 -8.49 3.95 5.76
CA THR A 49 -9.60 3.11 5.25
C THR A 49 -10.83 3.11 6.18
N GLY A 50 -10.75 3.81 7.31
CA GLY A 50 -11.82 3.85 8.30
C GLY A 50 -12.08 2.50 9.00
N TYR A 51 -11.09 1.61 9.00
CA TYR A 51 -11.12 0.37 9.78
C TYR A 51 -10.78 0.63 11.25
N LEU A 52 -9.97 1.65 11.50
CA LEU A 52 -9.53 2.07 12.82
C LEU A 52 -9.76 3.57 13.01
N GLY A 53 -10.27 3.99 14.17
CA GLY A 53 -10.39 5.40 14.53
C GLY A 53 -9.05 6.00 14.99
N ALA A 54 -8.77 7.23 14.60
CA ALA A 54 -7.68 8.02 15.15
C ALA A 54 -7.92 8.41 16.61
N THR A 55 -6.85 8.71 17.36
CA THR A 55 -6.96 9.32 18.70
C THR A 55 -7.14 10.83 18.54
N GLU A 56 -6.38 11.47 17.63
CA GLU A 56 -6.44 12.88 17.30
C GLU A 56 -6.15 13.08 15.81
N GLY A 57 -6.51 14.24 15.26
CA GLY A 57 -6.31 14.58 13.87
C GLY A 57 -7.41 14.10 12.95
N GLU A 58 -7.26 14.32 11.67
CA GLU A 58 -8.27 13.98 10.66
C GLU A 58 -7.65 13.38 9.39
N VAL A 59 -8.44 12.58 8.69
CA VAL A 59 -8.12 12.06 7.35
C VAL A 59 -9.27 12.40 6.43
N LEU A 60 -8.96 13.16 5.37
CA LEU A 60 -9.90 13.54 4.32
C LEU A 60 -9.62 12.70 3.07
N ILE A 61 -10.64 12.09 2.52
CA ILE A 61 -10.63 11.33 1.28
C ILE A 61 -11.55 12.04 0.28
N ASP A 62 -10.98 12.61 -0.76
CA ASP A 62 -11.69 13.46 -1.72
C ASP A 62 -12.58 14.53 -1.03
N GLY A 63 -12.03 15.14 0.03
CA GLY A 63 -12.72 16.15 0.84
C GLY A 63 -13.62 15.60 1.95
N HIS A 64 -13.94 14.31 1.98
CA HIS A 64 -14.78 13.67 2.98
C HIS A 64 -13.97 13.13 4.16
N ASP A 65 -14.33 13.53 5.39
CA ASP A 65 -13.71 13.02 6.61
C ASP A 65 -14.08 11.53 6.81
N ILE A 66 -13.07 10.67 6.87
CA ILE A 66 -13.26 9.20 6.97
C ILE A 66 -14.06 8.78 8.21
N LEU A 67 -14.05 9.56 9.27
CA LEU A 67 -14.79 9.27 10.51
C LEU A 67 -16.19 9.89 10.54
N LYS A 68 -16.36 11.09 9.98
CA LYS A 68 -17.64 11.83 9.99
C LYS A 68 -18.54 11.42 8.82
N GLU A 69 -17.93 11.16 7.66
CA GLU A 69 -18.61 10.83 6.39
C GLU A 69 -18.12 9.49 5.81
N PRO A 70 -18.07 8.39 6.61
CA PRO A 70 -17.41 7.14 6.22
C PRO A 70 -18.01 6.50 4.96
N LYS A 71 -19.30 6.68 4.70
CA LYS A 71 -19.94 6.12 3.50
C LYS A 71 -19.44 6.79 2.23
N GLU A 72 -19.32 8.11 2.24
CA GLU A 72 -18.84 8.87 1.08
C GLU A 72 -17.35 8.61 0.87
N ALA A 73 -16.54 8.77 1.90
CA ALA A 73 -15.09 8.52 1.83
C ALA A 73 -14.75 7.10 1.33
N LYS A 74 -15.42 6.07 1.86
CA LYS A 74 -15.14 4.65 1.50
C LYS A 74 -15.53 4.26 0.08
N LYS A 75 -16.42 4.99 -0.59
CA LYS A 75 -16.74 4.76 -2.02
C LYS A 75 -15.52 4.93 -2.93
N HIS A 76 -14.58 5.77 -2.53
CA HIS A 76 -13.38 6.06 -3.30
C HIS A 76 -12.24 5.05 -3.07
N ILE A 77 -12.37 4.13 -2.09
CA ILE A 77 -11.28 3.30 -1.61
C ILE A 77 -11.50 1.82 -1.91
N GLY A 78 -10.50 1.19 -2.50
CA GLY A 78 -10.29 -0.26 -2.46
C GLY A 78 -9.16 -0.59 -1.50
N TYR A 79 -9.33 -1.58 -0.63
CA TYR A 79 -8.34 -1.94 0.37
C TYR A 79 -8.00 -3.41 0.37
N LEU A 80 -6.71 -3.71 0.32
CA LEU A 80 -6.13 -5.03 0.55
C LEU A 80 -5.29 -4.97 1.82
N PRO A 81 -5.73 -5.54 2.95
CA PRO A 81 -4.90 -5.69 4.13
C PRO A 81 -3.83 -6.77 3.91
N GLU A 82 -2.77 -6.78 4.73
CA GLU A 82 -1.68 -7.76 4.69
C GLU A 82 -2.18 -9.21 4.65
N ILE A 83 -3.22 -9.51 5.44
CA ILE A 83 -3.94 -10.78 5.43
C ILE A 83 -5.36 -10.53 4.92
N PRO A 84 -5.66 -10.90 3.66
CA PRO A 84 -7.00 -10.70 3.11
C PRO A 84 -8.05 -11.50 3.90
N PRO A 85 -9.15 -10.86 4.36
CA PRO A 85 -10.22 -11.52 5.09
C PRO A 85 -11.16 -12.29 4.15
N LEU A 86 -10.67 -13.38 3.56
CA LEU A 86 -11.40 -14.15 2.56
C LEU A 86 -12.35 -15.17 3.20
N TYR A 87 -13.52 -15.36 2.59
CA TYR A 87 -14.42 -16.46 2.93
C TYR A 87 -13.93 -17.75 2.27
N VAL A 88 -13.08 -18.48 2.98
CA VAL A 88 -12.28 -19.60 2.44
C VAL A 88 -13.11 -20.79 1.94
N ASP A 89 -14.35 -20.93 2.39
CA ASP A 89 -15.30 -21.98 1.98
C ASP A 89 -16.13 -21.61 0.73
N MET A 90 -15.94 -20.40 0.20
CA MET A 90 -16.50 -19.97 -1.08
C MET A 90 -15.54 -20.28 -2.23
N GLN A 91 -16.09 -20.46 -3.44
CA GLN A 91 -15.31 -20.38 -4.67
C GLN A 91 -14.90 -18.93 -4.94
N VAL A 92 -13.85 -18.72 -5.73
CA VAL A 92 -13.38 -17.35 -6.07
C VAL A 92 -14.51 -16.52 -6.70
N MET A 93 -15.25 -17.11 -7.64
CA MET A 93 -16.37 -16.46 -8.33
C MET A 93 -17.49 -16.08 -7.35
N GLU A 94 -17.92 -16.99 -6.51
CA GLU A 94 -18.94 -16.75 -5.48
C GLU A 94 -18.54 -15.62 -4.52
N TYR A 95 -17.27 -15.61 -4.11
CA TYR A 95 -16.74 -14.57 -3.24
C TYR A 95 -16.74 -13.18 -3.91
N LEU A 96 -16.35 -13.11 -5.19
CA LEU A 96 -16.35 -11.86 -5.93
C LEU A 96 -17.76 -11.35 -6.23
N GLU A 97 -18.73 -12.26 -6.49
CA GLU A 97 -20.16 -11.92 -6.61
C GLU A 97 -20.70 -11.31 -5.31
N PHE A 98 -20.41 -11.96 -4.19
CA PHE A 98 -20.75 -11.46 -2.86
C PHE A 98 -20.12 -10.09 -2.57
N ALA A 99 -18.82 -9.92 -2.88
CA ALA A 99 -18.12 -8.64 -2.72
C ALA A 99 -18.71 -7.53 -3.61
N ALA A 100 -19.09 -7.86 -4.84
CA ALA A 100 -19.74 -6.93 -5.76
C ALA A 100 -21.11 -6.46 -5.23
N GLU A 101 -21.86 -7.37 -4.62
CA GLU A 101 -23.13 -7.04 -3.99
C GLU A 101 -22.95 -6.11 -2.79
N LEU A 102 -22.02 -6.42 -1.89
CA LEU A 102 -21.71 -5.59 -0.73
C LEU A 102 -21.22 -4.17 -1.11
N LYS A 103 -20.48 -4.07 -2.22
CA LYS A 103 -20.06 -2.77 -2.78
C LYS A 103 -21.18 -2.01 -3.50
N GLY A 104 -22.37 -2.58 -3.60
CA GLY A 104 -23.53 -1.96 -4.24
C GLY A 104 -23.42 -1.88 -5.77
N ILE A 105 -22.60 -2.71 -6.41
CA ILE A 105 -22.52 -2.78 -7.88
C ILE A 105 -23.86 -3.27 -8.43
N PRO A 106 -24.48 -2.52 -9.37
CA PRO A 106 -25.76 -2.93 -9.96
C PRO A 106 -25.68 -4.32 -10.58
N LYS A 107 -26.72 -5.15 -10.36
CA LYS A 107 -26.74 -6.56 -10.80
C LYS A 107 -26.34 -6.74 -12.28
N GLN A 108 -26.79 -5.83 -13.15
CA GLN A 108 -26.50 -5.87 -14.59
C GLN A 108 -25.02 -5.62 -14.95
N GLN A 109 -24.26 -5.01 -14.03
CA GLN A 109 -22.85 -4.66 -14.23
C GLN A 109 -21.89 -5.61 -13.47
N ARG A 110 -22.41 -6.47 -12.58
CA ARG A 110 -21.59 -7.35 -11.72
C ARG A 110 -20.75 -8.32 -12.52
N GLU A 111 -21.36 -9.01 -13.49
CA GLU A 111 -20.68 -10.02 -14.31
C GLU A 111 -19.48 -9.41 -15.04
N SER A 112 -19.68 -8.32 -15.78
CA SER A 112 -18.58 -7.66 -16.50
C SER A 112 -17.50 -7.11 -15.58
N ALA A 113 -17.88 -6.54 -14.41
CA ALA A 113 -16.92 -6.03 -13.44
C ALA A 113 -16.10 -7.17 -12.80
N ILE A 114 -16.72 -8.31 -12.53
CA ILE A 114 -16.04 -9.49 -11.97
C ILE A 114 -15.11 -10.10 -13.02
N ASP A 115 -15.53 -10.26 -14.25
CA ASP A 115 -14.69 -10.80 -15.33
C ASP A 115 -13.46 -9.91 -15.55
N GLU A 116 -13.61 -8.59 -15.53
CA GLU A 116 -12.49 -7.65 -15.67
C GLU A 116 -11.49 -7.81 -14.52
N VAL A 117 -11.92 -7.86 -13.27
CA VAL A 117 -10.98 -8.03 -12.14
C VAL A 117 -10.37 -9.42 -12.07
N ILE A 118 -11.07 -10.47 -12.51
CA ILE A 118 -10.54 -11.83 -12.65
C ILE A 118 -9.39 -11.83 -13.65
N GLN A 119 -9.58 -11.21 -14.81
CA GLN A 119 -8.56 -11.08 -15.84
C GLN A 119 -7.36 -10.27 -15.34
N MET A 120 -7.59 -9.11 -14.74
CA MET A 120 -6.52 -8.26 -14.20
C MET A 120 -5.69 -8.98 -13.14
N ALA A 121 -6.35 -9.70 -12.22
CA ALA A 121 -5.68 -10.45 -11.16
C ALA A 121 -5.15 -11.83 -11.60
N LYS A 122 -5.34 -12.22 -12.87
CA LYS A 122 -4.93 -13.53 -13.44
C LYS A 122 -5.49 -14.70 -12.61
N LEU A 123 -6.83 -14.75 -12.46
CA LEU A 123 -7.55 -15.73 -11.65
C LEU A 123 -8.40 -16.69 -12.50
N GLU A 124 -8.34 -16.63 -13.84
CA GLU A 124 -9.20 -17.36 -14.75
C GLU A 124 -9.14 -18.88 -14.55
N ASP A 125 -7.95 -19.41 -14.29
CA ASP A 125 -7.69 -20.83 -14.09
C ASP A 125 -8.17 -21.36 -12.73
N VAL A 126 -8.46 -20.49 -11.78
CA VAL A 126 -8.87 -20.84 -10.40
C VAL A 126 -10.23 -20.32 -9.99
N LYS A 127 -10.95 -19.60 -10.88
CA LYS A 127 -12.20 -18.90 -10.54
C LYS A 127 -13.30 -19.81 -9.95
N MET A 128 -13.29 -21.10 -10.29
CA MET A 128 -14.25 -22.09 -9.78
C MET A 128 -13.68 -22.93 -8.63
N ARG A 129 -12.48 -22.63 -8.15
CA ARG A 129 -11.89 -23.35 -7.01
C ARG A 129 -12.28 -22.72 -5.68
N LEU A 130 -12.39 -23.55 -4.65
CA LEU A 130 -12.54 -23.08 -3.27
C LEU A 130 -11.28 -22.31 -2.84
N ILE A 131 -11.48 -21.15 -2.22
CA ILE A 131 -10.39 -20.26 -1.79
C ILE A 131 -9.43 -20.96 -0.82
N ARG A 132 -9.94 -21.84 0.06
CA ARG A 132 -9.09 -22.64 0.97
C ARG A 132 -8.06 -23.52 0.26
N ASN A 133 -8.34 -23.94 -0.98
CA ASN A 133 -7.48 -24.81 -1.78
C ASN A 133 -6.44 -24.00 -2.62
N LEU A 134 -6.43 -22.68 -2.49
CA LEU A 134 -5.49 -21.81 -3.21
C LEU A 134 -4.19 -21.62 -2.43
N SER A 135 -3.08 -21.44 -3.16
CA SER A 135 -1.82 -20.99 -2.59
C SER A 135 -1.95 -19.59 -1.97
N LYS A 136 -0.99 -19.19 -1.13
CA LYS A 136 -0.96 -17.85 -0.56
C LYS A 136 -1.00 -16.77 -1.63
N GLY A 137 -0.23 -16.92 -2.72
CA GLY A 137 -0.20 -15.97 -3.84
C GLY A 137 -1.54 -15.83 -4.54
N TYR A 138 -2.24 -16.92 -4.80
CA TYR A 138 -3.59 -16.86 -5.36
C TYR A 138 -4.58 -16.21 -4.40
N ARG A 139 -4.51 -16.50 -3.10
CA ARG A 139 -5.37 -15.81 -2.10
C ARG A 139 -5.10 -14.31 -2.05
N GLN A 140 -3.83 -13.89 -2.17
CA GLN A 140 -3.47 -12.49 -2.26
C GLN A 140 -4.09 -11.82 -3.51
N ARG A 141 -4.05 -12.50 -4.66
CA ARG A 141 -4.71 -12.03 -5.89
C ARG A 141 -6.24 -11.95 -5.78
N VAL A 142 -6.88 -12.89 -5.08
CA VAL A 142 -8.32 -12.82 -4.80
C VAL A 142 -8.64 -11.60 -3.94
N GLY A 143 -7.85 -11.33 -2.90
CA GLY A 143 -7.99 -10.12 -2.08
C GLY A 143 -7.78 -8.85 -2.89
N LEU A 144 -6.81 -8.85 -3.82
CA LEU A 144 -6.57 -7.72 -4.71
C LEU A 144 -7.73 -7.52 -5.70
N ALA A 145 -8.26 -8.59 -6.32
CA ALA A 145 -9.45 -8.53 -7.17
C ALA A 145 -10.63 -7.91 -6.41
N GLN A 146 -10.86 -8.32 -5.17
CA GLN A 146 -11.88 -7.73 -4.30
C GLN A 146 -11.61 -6.25 -4.02
N ALA A 147 -10.36 -5.85 -3.80
CA ALA A 147 -10.02 -4.45 -3.53
C ALA A 147 -10.33 -3.55 -4.74
N ILE A 148 -9.95 -3.97 -5.95
CA ILE A 148 -10.16 -3.21 -7.20
C ILE A 148 -11.57 -3.31 -7.77
N LEU A 149 -12.38 -4.26 -7.31
CA LEU A 149 -13.76 -4.46 -7.77
C LEU A 149 -14.58 -3.18 -7.57
N GLY A 150 -15.24 -2.72 -8.64
CA GLY A 150 -15.93 -1.43 -8.67
C GLY A 150 -15.04 -0.25 -9.06
N PHE A 151 -13.78 -0.49 -9.38
CA PHE A 151 -12.80 0.48 -9.91
C PHE A 151 -12.70 1.77 -9.06
N PRO A 152 -12.39 1.64 -7.76
CA PRO A 152 -12.25 2.78 -6.86
C PRO A 152 -11.10 3.68 -7.29
N GLU A 153 -11.21 4.98 -7.04
CA GLU A 153 -10.21 5.96 -7.42
C GLU A 153 -8.86 5.77 -6.68
N ILE A 154 -8.94 5.24 -5.46
CA ILE A 154 -7.81 4.98 -4.56
C ILE A 154 -7.72 3.49 -4.28
N ILE A 155 -6.54 2.90 -4.44
CA ILE A 155 -6.25 1.52 -4.08
C ILE A 155 -5.17 1.51 -3.01
N ILE A 156 -5.48 0.97 -1.83
CA ILE A 156 -4.56 0.87 -0.70
C ILE A 156 -4.18 -0.60 -0.51
N LEU A 157 -2.88 -0.89 -0.53
CA LEU A 157 -2.31 -2.24 -0.46
C LEU A 157 -1.33 -2.32 0.71
N ASP A 158 -1.68 -3.08 1.75
CA ASP A 158 -0.81 -3.24 2.92
C ASP A 158 0.07 -4.48 2.74
N GLU A 159 1.39 -4.28 2.59
CA GLU A 159 2.41 -5.31 2.39
C GLU A 159 2.02 -6.36 1.31
N PRO A 160 1.66 -5.94 0.07
CA PRO A 160 1.02 -6.82 -0.93
C PRO A 160 1.90 -7.97 -1.41
N THR A 161 3.20 -7.93 -1.17
CA THR A 161 4.21 -8.90 -1.63
C THR A 161 4.72 -9.83 -0.53
N VAL A 162 4.31 -9.60 0.73
CA VAL A 162 4.79 -10.40 1.88
C VAL A 162 4.51 -11.88 1.73
N GLY A 163 5.60 -12.67 1.78
CA GLY A 163 5.56 -14.15 1.74
C GLY A 163 5.15 -14.72 0.39
N LEU A 164 5.30 -13.95 -0.68
CA LEU A 164 5.21 -14.42 -2.05
C LEU A 164 6.59 -14.85 -2.55
N ASP A 165 6.62 -15.75 -3.53
CA ASP A 165 7.83 -16.10 -4.24
C ASP A 165 8.26 -15.00 -5.25
N PRO A 166 9.52 -14.99 -5.73
CA PRO A 166 10.03 -13.93 -6.61
C PRO A 166 9.20 -13.74 -7.89
N LYS A 167 8.65 -14.83 -8.46
CA LYS A 167 7.82 -14.74 -9.67
C LYS A 167 6.50 -14.02 -9.36
N GLN A 168 5.86 -14.38 -8.26
CA GLN A 168 4.62 -13.76 -7.81
C GLN A 168 4.80 -12.27 -7.46
N ILE A 169 5.95 -11.90 -6.87
CA ILE A 169 6.29 -10.50 -6.60
C ILE A 169 6.33 -9.69 -7.90
N ILE A 170 7.00 -10.21 -8.95
CA ILE A 170 7.05 -9.56 -10.27
C ILE A 170 5.63 -9.35 -10.82
N GLU A 171 4.79 -10.38 -10.77
CA GLU A 171 3.42 -10.33 -11.28
C GLU A 171 2.54 -9.31 -10.53
N ILE A 172 2.70 -9.20 -9.19
CA ILE A 172 2.00 -8.18 -8.38
C ILE A 172 2.49 -6.77 -8.74
N ARG A 173 3.80 -6.58 -8.96
CA ARG A 173 4.36 -5.29 -9.39
C ARG A 173 3.84 -4.86 -10.77
N GLU A 174 3.77 -5.78 -11.72
CA GLU A 174 3.17 -5.52 -13.04
C GLU A 174 1.71 -5.07 -12.90
N LEU A 175 0.94 -5.76 -12.05
CA LEU A 175 -0.45 -5.39 -11.80
C LEU A 175 -0.56 -4.01 -11.13
N ILE A 176 0.29 -3.67 -10.16
CA ILE A 176 0.31 -2.33 -9.54
C ILE A 176 0.58 -1.25 -10.60
N ARG A 177 1.55 -1.48 -11.51
CA ARG A 177 1.84 -0.55 -12.62
C ARG A 177 0.66 -0.43 -13.60
N GLU A 178 -0.07 -1.50 -13.87
CA GLU A 178 -1.27 -1.43 -14.71
C GLU A 178 -2.39 -0.64 -14.03
N LEU A 179 -2.61 -0.90 -12.74
CA LEU A 179 -3.59 -0.16 -11.93
C LEU A 179 -3.28 1.34 -11.84
N SER A 180 -2.00 1.71 -11.72
CA SER A 180 -1.58 3.11 -11.59
C SER A 180 -1.92 3.98 -12.81
N LYS A 181 -2.18 3.39 -13.96
CA LYS A 181 -2.60 4.12 -15.17
C LYS A 181 -3.98 4.78 -15.02
N LYS A 182 -4.83 4.26 -14.14
CA LYS A 182 -6.21 4.74 -13.95
C LYS A 182 -6.54 5.08 -12.49
N HIS A 183 -5.73 4.62 -11.54
CA HIS A 183 -5.97 4.74 -10.12
C HIS A 183 -4.79 5.39 -9.41
N THR A 184 -5.05 5.97 -8.25
CA THR A 184 -4.00 6.33 -7.29
C THR A 184 -3.74 5.12 -6.43
N VAL A 185 -2.51 4.65 -6.40
CA VAL A 185 -2.14 3.45 -5.64
C VAL A 185 -1.27 3.83 -4.46
N ILE A 186 -1.60 3.29 -3.30
CA ILE A 186 -0.80 3.44 -2.08
C ILE A 186 -0.42 2.05 -1.63
N LEU A 187 0.86 1.80 -1.44
CA LEU A 187 1.31 0.51 -0.92
C LEU A 187 2.30 0.67 0.22
N SER A 188 2.29 -0.27 1.16
CA SER A 188 3.32 -0.36 2.20
C SER A 188 4.32 -1.45 1.87
N SER A 189 5.55 -1.24 2.28
CA SER A 189 6.58 -2.28 2.37
C SER A 189 7.65 -1.89 3.39
N HIS A 190 8.36 -2.87 3.90
CA HIS A 190 9.57 -2.66 4.68
C HIS A 190 10.84 -2.84 3.84
N ILE A 191 10.71 -3.11 2.54
CA ILE A 191 11.79 -3.38 1.58
C ILE A 191 11.88 -2.23 0.57
N LEU A 192 12.96 -1.43 0.66
CA LEU A 192 13.18 -0.27 -0.21
C LEU A 192 13.19 -0.64 -1.69
N ALA A 193 13.85 -1.77 -2.06
CA ALA A 193 13.94 -2.22 -3.45
C ALA A 193 12.56 -2.50 -4.08
N GLU A 194 11.58 -2.97 -3.29
CA GLU A 194 10.23 -3.20 -3.79
C GLU A 194 9.50 -1.89 -4.08
N ILE A 195 9.59 -0.93 -3.16
CA ILE A 195 8.96 0.39 -3.26
C ILE A 195 9.55 1.18 -4.44
N ARG A 196 10.89 1.18 -4.55
CA ARG A 196 11.60 1.94 -5.59
C ARG A 196 11.20 1.56 -7.01
N GLU A 197 10.90 0.28 -7.26
CA GLU A 197 10.57 -0.19 -8.59
C GLU A 197 9.18 0.21 -9.10
N VAL A 198 8.26 0.56 -8.21
CA VAL A 198 6.85 0.80 -8.57
C VAL A 198 6.31 2.15 -8.15
N CYS A 199 6.95 2.85 -7.20
CA CYS A 199 6.44 4.08 -6.62
C CYS A 199 7.04 5.33 -7.28
N ASP A 200 6.19 6.32 -7.53
CA ASP A 200 6.59 7.65 -7.98
C ASP A 200 7.06 8.50 -6.79
N TYR A 201 6.52 8.23 -5.60
CA TYR A 201 6.77 8.98 -4.38
C TYR A 201 6.84 8.05 -3.17
N ILE A 202 7.77 8.32 -2.25
CA ILE A 202 7.97 7.50 -1.05
C ILE A 202 7.81 8.35 0.21
N LEU A 203 7.02 7.84 1.15
CA LEU A 203 6.87 8.36 2.51
C LEU A 203 7.58 7.41 3.48
N ILE A 204 8.65 7.87 4.11
CA ILE A 204 9.41 7.06 5.07
C ILE A 204 8.86 7.31 6.48
N ILE A 205 8.35 6.25 7.10
CA ILE A 205 7.78 6.31 8.44
C ILE A 205 8.68 5.55 9.42
N SER A 206 8.98 6.18 10.54
CA SER A 206 9.73 5.58 11.63
C SER A 206 9.16 6.03 12.98
N LYS A 207 8.91 5.09 13.88
CA LYS A 207 8.37 5.36 15.23
C LYS A 207 7.13 6.26 15.22
N GLY A 208 6.23 6.02 14.28
CA GLY A 208 4.99 6.78 14.14
C GLY A 208 5.11 8.15 13.50
N LYS A 209 6.30 8.56 13.05
CA LYS A 209 6.58 9.87 12.44
C LYS A 209 6.97 9.75 10.97
N LEU A 210 6.59 10.76 10.18
CA LEU A 210 7.10 10.94 8.82
C LEU A 210 8.53 11.51 8.92
N VAL A 211 9.52 10.73 8.48
CA VAL A 211 10.95 11.08 8.58
C VAL A 211 11.44 11.77 7.30
N ALA A 212 10.97 11.28 6.16
CA ALA A 212 11.28 11.84 4.85
C ALA A 212 10.14 11.56 3.87
N SER A 213 10.03 12.39 2.86
CA SER A 213 9.07 12.22 1.78
C SER A 213 9.62 12.88 0.52
N ASP A 214 9.84 12.09 -0.54
CA ASP A 214 10.34 12.56 -1.83
C ASP A 214 10.21 11.46 -2.90
N THR A 215 10.63 11.77 -4.12
CA THR A 215 10.81 10.76 -5.17
C THR A 215 11.94 9.78 -4.80
N PRO A 216 11.94 8.55 -5.33
CA PRO A 216 13.00 7.57 -5.06
C PRO A 216 14.41 8.11 -5.32
N ASP A 217 14.61 8.78 -6.45
CA ASP A 217 15.92 9.31 -6.84
C ASP A 217 16.45 10.39 -5.87
N ARG A 218 15.57 11.32 -5.46
CA ARG A 218 15.93 12.37 -4.49
C ARG A 218 16.19 11.82 -3.10
N LEU A 219 15.50 10.76 -2.69
CA LEU A 219 15.79 10.09 -1.42
C LEU A 219 17.16 9.42 -1.46
N GLU A 220 17.52 8.80 -2.58
CA GLU A 220 18.84 8.20 -2.77
C GLU A 220 19.97 9.25 -2.74
N GLU A 221 19.80 10.38 -3.44
CA GLU A 221 20.73 11.49 -3.39
C GLU A 221 20.94 12.02 -1.95
N LYS A 222 19.85 12.15 -1.18
CA LYS A 222 19.93 12.58 0.23
C LYS A 222 20.61 11.56 1.13
N MET A 223 20.47 10.27 0.84
CA MET A 223 21.11 9.17 1.59
C MET A 223 22.56 8.96 1.17
N SER A 224 22.91 9.24 -0.09
CA SER A 224 24.28 9.14 -0.63
C SER A 224 25.18 10.32 -0.22
N GLY A 225 24.65 11.29 0.51
CA GLY A 225 25.38 12.46 0.97
C GLY A 225 26.58 12.07 1.83
N THR A 226 27.78 12.19 1.23
CA THR A 226 29.13 11.99 1.79
C THR A 226 29.32 10.65 2.50
N GLU A 227 29.64 9.61 1.73
CA GLU A 227 30.34 8.45 2.28
C GLU A 227 31.69 8.94 2.84
N THR A 228 31.80 8.97 4.15
CA THR A 228 33.09 9.18 4.81
C THR A 228 33.78 7.83 4.86
N VAL A 229 34.78 7.63 3.99
CA VAL A 229 35.64 6.45 4.05
C VAL A 229 36.75 6.73 5.06
N GLU A 230 36.71 6.09 6.22
CA GLU A 230 37.86 6.09 7.16
C GLU A 230 38.93 5.09 6.66
N ILE A 231 40.04 5.61 6.22
CA ILE A 231 41.21 4.79 5.83
C ILE A 231 42.21 4.77 6.97
N LEU A 232 42.37 3.63 7.63
CA LEU A 232 43.43 3.39 8.59
C LEU A 232 44.69 2.94 7.82
N ALA A 233 45.65 3.83 7.65
CA ALA A 233 46.93 3.53 6.99
C ALA A 233 48.12 3.74 7.94
N LYS A 234 49.13 2.86 7.86
CA LYS A 234 50.41 3.05 8.53
C LYS A 234 51.32 3.92 7.66
N ALA A 235 50.88 5.12 7.33
CA ALA A 235 51.59 6.09 6.50
C ALA A 235 51.27 7.50 6.98
N SER A 236 52.10 8.48 6.64
CA SER A 236 51.83 9.88 6.96
C SER A 236 50.64 10.40 6.12
N ALA A 237 49.93 11.40 6.63
CA ALA A 237 48.78 12.01 5.91
C ALA A 237 49.20 12.60 4.55
N ALA A 238 50.48 12.99 4.37
CA ALA A 238 51.00 13.48 3.09
C ALA A 238 51.18 12.36 2.06
N GLU A 239 51.62 11.18 2.48
CA GLU A 239 51.78 10.00 1.61
C GLU A 239 50.41 9.46 1.18
N VAL A 240 49.41 9.45 2.08
CA VAL A 240 48.04 9.02 1.74
C VAL A 240 47.37 9.99 0.77
N ARG A 241 47.53 11.30 0.91
CA ARG A 241 47.00 12.31 -0.01
C ARG A 241 47.65 12.31 -1.40
N ALA A 242 48.82 11.74 -1.55
CA ALA A 242 49.48 11.63 -2.85
C ALA A 242 49.02 10.41 -3.66
N ILE A 243 48.28 9.51 -3.02
CA ILE A 243 47.77 8.28 -3.63
C ILE A 243 46.24 8.37 -3.94
N LEU A 244 45.50 9.22 -3.20
CA LEU A 244 44.10 9.53 -3.41
C LEU A 244 43.93 10.72 -4.39
#